data_77888d56968841a17fb0a8385308bae8
#
_entry.id   77888d56968841a17fb0a8385308bae8
#
_cell.length_a   1.000
_cell.length_b   1.000
_cell.length_c   1.000
_cell.angle_alpha   90.00
_cell.angle_beta   90.00
_cell.angle_gamma   90.00
#
_symmetry.space_group_name_H-M   'P 1'
#
loop_
_entity.id
_entity.type
_entity.pdbx_description
1 polymer ?
#
loop_
_entity_poly.entity_id
_entity_poly.type
_entity_poly.pdbx_seq_one_letter_code
_entity_poly.pdbx_strand_id
1 'polypeptide(L)'
;MKFTFVHNNLNVFDLEKSLAFYQQALGLKESRRIAAPDGAFIIVYLADGESKHLLELTWMRDMDRPYNLGDNEIHLAFRTDDFEAARQKHQKMGCICYENKNMGIYFIADPDGYWLEILPPPKK
;
A
#
# COMPACT_ATOMS: atom_id res chain seq x y z
N MET A 1 -30.84 4.47 -0.74
CA MET A 1 -29.71 3.56 -1.06
C MET A 1 -28.41 4.22 -0.61
N LYS A 2 -27.56 3.50 0.10
CA LYS A 2 -26.28 4.02 0.60
C LYS A 2 -25.13 3.15 0.11
N PHE A 3 -23.96 3.76 -0.11
CA PHE A 3 -22.74 3.06 -0.49
C PHE A 3 -21.66 3.36 0.54
N THR A 4 -20.90 2.33 0.93
CA THR A 4 -19.86 2.47 1.95
C THR A 4 -18.54 1.97 1.36
N PHE A 5 -17.45 2.73 1.56
CA PHE A 5 -16.13 2.25 1.17
C PHE A 5 -15.78 1.00 1.97
N VAL A 6 -15.32 -0.06 1.29
CA VAL A 6 -14.93 -1.31 1.93
C VAL A 6 -13.44 -1.55 1.76
N HIS A 7 -12.98 -1.58 0.52
CA HIS A 7 -11.57 -1.79 0.23
C HIS A 7 -11.24 -1.24 -1.15
N ASN A 8 -9.96 -1.09 -1.40
CA ASN A 8 -9.42 -0.96 -2.75
C ASN A 8 -8.47 -2.14 -3.01
N ASN A 9 -8.20 -2.44 -4.26
CA ASN A 9 -7.33 -3.54 -4.65
C ASN A 9 -6.08 -3.04 -5.37
N LEU A 10 -4.95 -3.69 -5.06
CA LEU A 10 -3.73 -3.60 -5.85
C LEU A 10 -3.34 -5.01 -6.25
N ASN A 11 -3.14 -5.24 -7.55
CA ASN A 11 -2.56 -6.50 -8.01
C ASN A 11 -1.06 -6.46 -7.80
N VAL A 12 -0.49 -7.52 -7.19
CA VAL A 12 0.92 -7.59 -6.84
C VAL A 12 1.57 -8.77 -7.54
N PHE A 13 2.77 -8.56 -8.04
CA PHE A 13 3.49 -9.58 -8.77
C PHE A 13 4.15 -10.60 -7.84
N ASP A 14 4.70 -10.15 -6.70
CA ASP A 14 5.35 -10.99 -5.68
C ASP A 14 4.65 -10.75 -4.35
N LEU A 15 3.75 -11.64 -3.96
CA LEU A 15 2.90 -11.47 -2.79
C LEU A 15 3.72 -11.34 -1.49
N GLU A 16 4.70 -12.22 -1.28
CA GLU A 16 5.48 -12.21 -0.04
C GLU A 16 6.29 -10.93 0.10
N LYS A 17 6.86 -10.44 -1.00
CA LYS A 17 7.60 -9.19 -1.01
C LYS A 17 6.70 -8.00 -0.69
N SER A 18 5.49 -7.98 -1.25
CA SER A 18 4.53 -6.91 -0.99
C SER A 18 4.02 -6.95 0.45
N LEU A 19 3.72 -8.14 0.99
CA LEU A 19 3.29 -8.26 2.39
C LEU A 19 4.36 -7.74 3.34
N ALA A 20 5.62 -8.11 3.11
CA ALA A 20 6.74 -7.64 3.92
C ALA A 20 6.89 -6.12 3.84
N PHE A 21 6.75 -5.56 2.64
CA PHE A 21 6.84 -4.11 2.44
C PHE A 21 5.76 -3.37 3.22
N TYR A 22 4.50 -3.76 3.06
CA TYR A 22 3.39 -3.05 3.70
C TYR A 22 3.45 -3.16 5.22
N GLN A 23 3.92 -4.29 5.75
CA GLN A 23 4.12 -4.41 7.19
C GLN A 23 5.27 -3.52 7.66
N GLN A 24 6.40 -3.55 6.98
CA GLN A 24 7.58 -2.79 7.39
C GLN A 24 7.39 -1.29 7.21
N ALA A 25 6.86 -0.87 6.05
CA ALA A 25 6.75 0.55 5.73
C ALA A 25 5.60 1.23 6.45
N LEU A 26 4.45 0.56 6.60
CA LEU A 26 3.21 1.17 7.06
C LEU A 26 2.56 0.45 8.25
N GLY A 27 3.13 -0.66 8.71
CA GLY A 27 2.58 -1.41 9.83
C GLY A 27 1.27 -2.11 9.54
N LEU A 28 0.94 -2.33 8.26
CA LEU A 28 -0.30 -3.01 7.90
C LEU A 28 -0.18 -4.50 8.16
N LYS A 29 -1.25 -5.09 8.70
CA LYS A 29 -1.29 -6.50 9.09
C LYS A 29 -2.38 -7.23 8.34
N GLU A 30 -2.10 -8.50 8.00
CA GLU A 30 -3.10 -9.35 7.37
C GLU A 30 -4.29 -9.56 8.32
N SER A 31 -5.51 -9.25 7.82
CA SER A 31 -6.73 -9.50 8.57
C SER A 31 -7.40 -10.79 8.12
N ARG A 32 -7.34 -11.11 6.82
CA ARG A 32 -7.83 -12.37 6.28
C ARG A 32 -7.27 -12.59 4.90
N ARG A 33 -7.40 -13.83 4.40
CA ARG A 33 -7.03 -14.13 3.01
C ARG A 33 -7.98 -15.16 2.41
N ILE A 34 -8.06 -15.14 1.10
CA ILE A 34 -8.83 -16.08 0.29
C ILE A 34 -7.87 -16.67 -0.73
N ALA A 35 -7.85 -17.99 -0.84
CA ALA A 35 -7.03 -18.67 -1.85
C ALA A 35 -7.92 -19.52 -2.72
N ALA A 36 -7.67 -19.50 -4.03
CA ALA A 36 -8.38 -20.40 -4.95
C ALA A 36 -8.00 -21.84 -4.62
N PRO A 37 -8.95 -22.80 -4.68
CA PRO A 37 -8.64 -24.20 -4.38
C PRO A 37 -7.55 -24.79 -5.27
N ASP A 38 -7.45 -24.33 -6.53
CA ASP A 38 -6.44 -24.79 -7.49
C ASP A 38 -5.17 -23.96 -7.46
N GLY A 39 -5.04 -22.99 -6.53
CA GLY A 39 -3.88 -22.12 -6.42
C GLY A 39 -3.80 -21.00 -7.44
N ALA A 40 -4.86 -20.76 -8.22
CA ALA A 40 -4.84 -19.79 -9.31
C ALA A 40 -4.65 -18.35 -8.82
N PHE A 41 -5.15 -18.04 -7.61
CA PHE A 41 -4.98 -16.70 -7.02
C PHE A 41 -4.94 -16.77 -5.51
N ILE A 42 -4.37 -15.74 -4.91
CA ILE A 42 -4.44 -15.49 -3.46
C ILE A 42 -4.81 -14.02 -3.29
N ILE A 43 -5.80 -13.76 -2.44
CA ILE A 43 -6.22 -12.40 -2.08
C ILE A 43 -5.96 -12.22 -0.59
N VAL A 44 -5.21 -11.19 -0.23
CA VAL A 44 -4.91 -10.88 1.17
C VAL A 44 -5.43 -9.49 1.49
N TYR A 45 -6.15 -9.38 2.61
CA TYR A 45 -6.69 -8.11 3.09
C TYR A 45 -5.81 -7.60 4.23
N LEU A 46 -5.28 -6.38 4.07
CA LEU A 46 -4.42 -5.74 5.05
C LEU A 46 -5.20 -4.64 5.77
N ALA A 47 -5.01 -4.57 7.09
CA ALA A 47 -5.69 -3.60 7.96
C ALA A 47 -4.66 -2.71 8.65
N ASP A 48 -5.04 -1.43 8.89
CA ASP A 48 -4.20 -0.49 9.63
C ASP A 48 -4.49 -0.49 11.15
N GLY A 49 -5.57 -1.15 11.58
CA GLY A 49 -5.94 -1.20 12.99
C GLY A 49 -6.70 0.02 13.49
N GLU A 50 -6.87 1.04 12.64
CA GLU A 50 -7.54 2.29 13.01
C GLU A 50 -8.82 2.52 12.20
N SER A 51 -8.73 2.43 10.88
CA SER A 51 -9.89 2.62 10.01
C SER A 51 -10.53 1.28 9.66
N LYS A 52 -11.71 1.32 9.03
CA LYS A 52 -12.38 0.12 8.53
C LYS A 52 -11.98 -0.21 7.10
N HIS A 53 -11.28 0.69 6.43
CA HIS A 53 -10.85 0.48 5.05
C HIS A 53 -9.76 -0.60 5.02
N LEU A 54 -9.85 -1.52 4.07
CA LEU A 54 -8.86 -2.59 3.89
C LEU A 54 -8.13 -2.39 2.57
N LEU A 55 -6.86 -2.72 2.56
CA LEU A 55 -6.08 -2.81 1.33
C LEU A 55 -6.08 -4.26 0.88
N GLU A 56 -6.71 -4.52 -0.28
CA GLU A 56 -6.77 -5.86 -0.86
C GLU A 56 -5.59 -6.04 -1.80
N LEU A 57 -4.74 -7.03 -1.55
CA LEU A 57 -3.67 -7.41 -2.47
C LEU A 57 -4.08 -8.69 -3.18
N THR A 58 -4.08 -8.67 -4.51
CA THR A 58 -4.40 -9.83 -5.32
C THR A 58 -3.16 -10.32 -6.04
N TRP A 59 -2.83 -11.60 -5.82
CA TRP A 59 -1.74 -12.29 -6.50
C TRP A 59 -2.34 -13.33 -7.46
N MET A 60 -1.84 -13.35 -8.70
CA MET A 60 -2.29 -14.28 -9.74
C MET A 60 -1.13 -15.18 -10.14
N ARG A 61 -1.32 -16.51 -9.97
CA ARG A 61 -0.28 -17.51 -10.28
C ARG A 61 0.25 -17.39 -11.70
N ASP A 62 -0.63 -17.16 -12.66
CA ASP A 62 -0.27 -17.21 -14.07
C ASP A 62 0.18 -15.86 -14.64
N MET A 63 0.32 -14.85 -13.79
CA MET A 63 0.92 -13.57 -14.21
C MET A 63 2.43 -13.76 -14.35
N ASP A 64 2.93 -13.59 -15.57
CA ASP A 64 4.32 -13.92 -15.92
C ASP A 64 5.22 -12.70 -16.12
N ARG A 65 4.71 -11.50 -15.84
CA ARG A 65 5.44 -10.25 -16.00
C ARG A 65 4.95 -9.23 -14.98
N PRO A 66 5.77 -8.20 -14.66
CA PRO A 66 5.30 -7.11 -13.80
C PRO A 66 4.07 -6.42 -14.39
N TYR A 67 3.20 -5.92 -13.51
CA TYR A 67 2.02 -5.20 -13.94
C TYR A 67 2.41 -3.87 -14.59
N ASN A 68 1.75 -3.53 -15.69
CA ASN A 68 1.91 -2.27 -16.36
C ASN A 68 0.98 -1.24 -15.71
N LEU A 69 1.55 -0.27 -15.00
CA LEU A 69 0.78 0.74 -14.28
C LEU A 69 0.42 1.94 -15.14
N GLY A 70 0.80 1.92 -16.43
CA GLY A 70 0.55 3.04 -17.34
C GLY A 70 1.22 4.30 -16.84
N ASP A 71 0.50 5.42 -16.86
CA ASP A 71 1.02 6.69 -16.35
C ASP A 71 1.09 6.74 -14.82
N ASN A 72 0.56 5.72 -14.15
CA ASN A 72 0.61 5.57 -12.69
C ASN A 72 0.08 6.79 -11.94
N GLU A 73 -1.07 7.30 -12.37
CA GLU A 73 -1.63 8.54 -11.82
C GLU A 73 -2.59 8.31 -10.66
N ILE A 74 -2.75 7.07 -10.22
CA ILE A 74 -3.55 6.74 -9.04
C ILE A 74 -2.62 6.48 -7.86
N HIS A 75 -3.03 6.89 -6.65
CA HIS A 75 -2.25 6.60 -5.45
C HIS A 75 -3.18 6.45 -4.25
N LEU A 76 -2.65 5.83 -3.21
CA LEU A 76 -3.28 5.75 -1.89
C LEU A 76 -2.61 6.76 -0.98
N ALA A 77 -3.33 7.25 0.01
CA ALA A 77 -2.78 8.20 0.99
C ALA A 77 -2.90 7.63 2.40
N PHE A 78 -1.84 7.80 3.17
CA PHE A 78 -1.76 7.39 4.57
C PHE A 78 -1.34 8.59 5.42
N ARG A 79 -2.03 8.80 6.52
CA ARG A 79 -1.66 9.84 7.48
C ARG A 79 -0.85 9.20 8.60
N THR A 80 0.26 9.84 8.97
CA THR A 80 1.07 9.37 10.09
C THR A 80 0.89 10.31 11.29
N ASP A 81 1.10 9.79 12.49
CA ASP A 81 1.11 10.59 13.71
C ASP A 81 2.50 11.19 14.02
N ASP A 82 3.54 10.74 13.30
CA ASP A 82 4.90 11.25 13.45
C ASP A 82 5.57 11.33 12.09
N PHE A 83 5.42 12.49 11.46
CA PHE A 83 5.87 12.68 10.07
C PHE A 83 7.38 12.53 9.92
N GLU A 84 8.17 13.14 10.82
CA GLU A 84 9.62 13.11 10.70
C GLU A 84 10.18 11.70 10.92
N ALA A 85 9.65 10.97 11.90
CA ALA A 85 10.07 9.58 12.13
C ALA A 85 9.71 8.69 10.95
N ALA A 86 8.52 8.89 10.37
CA ALA A 86 8.09 8.16 9.18
C ALA A 86 9.03 8.43 8.00
N ARG A 87 9.38 9.70 7.78
CA ARG A 87 10.26 10.08 6.68
C ARG A 87 11.64 9.46 6.84
N GLN A 88 12.21 9.50 8.03
CA GLN A 88 13.51 8.88 8.31
C GLN A 88 13.47 7.37 8.06
N LYS A 89 12.40 6.71 8.50
CA LYS A 89 12.21 5.28 8.28
C LYS A 89 12.17 4.95 6.79
N HIS A 90 11.35 5.66 6.04
CA HIS A 90 11.20 5.40 4.61
C HIS A 90 12.45 5.77 3.82
N GLN A 91 13.20 6.76 4.28
CA GLN A 91 14.49 7.10 3.70
C GLN A 91 15.50 5.96 3.89
N LYS A 92 15.56 5.38 5.07
CA LYS A 92 16.44 4.23 5.34
C LYS A 92 16.05 3.01 4.53
N MET A 93 14.74 2.81 4.30
CA MET A 93 14.26 1.73 3.45
C MET A 93 14.56 1.97 1.97
N GLY A 94 14.89 3.21 1.59
CA GLY A 94 15.16 3.55 0.21
C GLY A 94 13.93 3.56 -0.68
N CYS A 95 12.74 3.74 -0.11
CA CYS A 95 11.49 3.64 -0.87
C CYS A 95 10.85 4.99 -1.20
N ILE A 96 11.40 6.12 -0.74
CA ILE A 96 10.86 7.44 -1.09
C ILE A 96 11.10 7.69 -2.57
N CYS A 97 10.02 7.98 -3.32
CA CYS A 97 10.10 8.21 -4.76
C CYS A 97 9.83 9.67 -5.16
N TYR A 98 9.22 10.46 -4.29
CA TYR A 98 8.96 11.86 -4.57
C TYR A 98 8.71 12.62 -3.26
N GLU A 99 9.22 13.85 -3.17
CA GLU A 99 8.97 14.73 -2.03
C GLU A 99 8.40 16.05 -2.53
N ASN A 100 7.33 16.53 -1.89
CA ASN A 100 6.75 17.84 -2.14
C ASN A 100 6.89 18.66 -0.86
N LYS A 101 8.01 19.39 -0.73
CA LYS A 101 8.30 20.15 0.49
C LYS A 101 7.34 21.30 0.70
N ASN A 102 6.83 21.89 -0.39
CA ASN A 102 5.89 23.00 -0.29
C ASN A 102 4.57 22.57 0.36
N MET A 103 4.10 21.36 0.03
CA MET A 103 2.89 20.81 0.62
C MET A 103 3.14 20.05 1.93
N GLY A 104 4.40 19.75 2.24
CA GLY A 104 4.76 18.99 3.44
C GLY A 104 4.34 17.53 3.36
N ILE A 105 4.50 16.91 2.18
CA ILE A 105 4.14 15.52 1.93
C ILE A 105 5.25 14.83 1.14
N TYR A 106 5.24 13.49 1.17
CA TYR A 106 6.11 12.72 0.28
C TYR A 106 5.41 11.43 -0.13
N PHE A 107 5.98 10.77 -1.13
CA PHE A 107 5.46 9.50 -1.65
C PHE A 107 6.52 8.42 -1.52
N ILE A 108 6.07 7.20 -1.22
CA ILE A 108 6.91 6.01 -1.28
C ILE A 108 6.37 5.10 -2.38
N ALA A 109 7.24 4.28 -2.96
CA ALA A 109 6.86 3.30 -3.98
C ALA A 109 6.90 1.91 -3.37
N ASP A 110 5.85 1.11 -3.62
CA ASP A 110 5.82 -0.27 -3.19
C ASP A 110 6.60 -1.16 -4.18
N PRO A 111 6.72 -2.49 -3.94
CA PRO A 111 7.51 -3.36 -4.82
C PRO A 111 7.03 -3.39 -6.28
N ASP A 112 5.76 -3.09 -6.55
CA ASP A 112 5.21 -3.04 -7.90
C ASP A 112 5.28 -1.66 -8.53
N GLY A 113 5.71 -0.65 -7.77
CA GLY A 113 5.78 0.73 -8.24
C GLY A 113 4.55 1.58 -7.93
N TYR A 114 3.57 1.05 -7.21
CA TYR A 114 2.43 1.86 -6.77
C TYR A 114 2.89 2.95 -5.81
N TRP A 115 2.38 4.16 -5.99
CA TRP A 115 2.72 5.30 -5.15
C TRP A 115 1.80 5.39 -3.94
N LEU A 116 2.40 5.65 -2.79
CA LEU A 116 1.70 5.78 -1.52
C LEU A 116 2.09 7.12 -0.93
N GLU A 117 1.10 8.00 -0.77
CA GLU A 117 1.31 9.35 -0.24
C GLU A 117 1.34 9.31 1.29
N ILE A 118 2.32 9.98 1.87
CA ILE A 118 2.43 10.07 3.33
C ILE A 118 2.11 11.50 3.75
N LEU A 119 1.08 11.63 4.57
CA LEU A 119 0.55 12.90 5.05
C LEU A 119 0.93 13.13 6.51
N PRO A 120 1.20 14.38 6.90
CA PRO A 120 1.44 14.71 8.30
C PRO A 120 0.15 14.64 9.11
N PRO A 121 0.25 14.70 10.47
CA PRO A 121 -0.94 14.80 11.29
C PRO A 121 -1.82 15.99 10.89
N PRO A 122 -3.13 15.95 11.20
CA PRO A 122 -4.00 17.07 10.88
C PRO A 122 -3.52 18.35 11.59
N LYS A 123 -3.67 19.49 10.92
CA LYS A 123 -3.41 20.77 11.56
C LYS A 123 -4.48 21.04 12.62
N LYS A 124 -4.03 21.50 13.77
CA LYS A 124 -4.93 21.88 14.87
C LYS A 124 -5.49 23.29 14.67
#